data_1cbfddf959b2d79a45490714242924b1
#
_entry.id   1cbfddf959b2d79a45490714242924b1
#
_cell.length_a   1.000
_cell.length_b   1.000
_cell.length_c   1.000
_cell.angle_alpha   90.00
_cell.angle_beta   90.00
_cell.angle_gamma   90.00
#
_symmetry.space_group_name_H-M   'P 1'
#
loop_
_entity.id
_entity.type
_entity.pdbx_description
1 polymer ?
#
loop_
_entity_poly.entity_id
_entity_poly.type
_entity_poly.pdbx_seq_one_letter_code
_entity_poly.pdbx_strand_id
1 'polypeptide(L)'
;MDFVNYLCELKGIDYRTLKFFIPPNNRHEGKIFDHVALLDKDFIAKISTEISGVREVVAAWPSPQVADFVHLIGLSDKWPGCRLFSQGACELLNSMGSFRAFAAAANVPISQGTVCRSKEIAIYSTRSLLSVSRALVVKKAHGGAGAGNHIITMKTDLAAYSSGGKYLTVLENLDSAIDDFWNDRWEWASASNAYPVVIEEFQENARSIYAEYECAEQRISLGAIGELIFADRSLTRETVPVTEFGNDVRENLEKLSSKLADYYWSLGYRGPLSADAVVKKTGEIYFTEVNAQYTGSTHLYKVIGSLWGGSDHQVTQITSPSKWPNLSTVEYISRLRNSRTLRENENGSGVIILTPHIGSLPEGPIVLGLIHRGSVDLELLLFELDSIFCESRL
;
A
#
# COMPACT_ATOMS: atom_id res chain seq x y z
N MET A 1 12.77 13.13 15.24
CA MET A 1 14.25 12.93 15.15
C MET A 1 14.66 11.54 15.64
N ASP A 2 14.14 11.04 16.77
CA ASP A 2 14.55 9.76 17.37
C ASP A 2 14.40 8.55 16.45
N PHE A 3 13.29 8.50 15.68
CA PHE A 3 13.08 7.43 14.70
C PHE A 3 14.09 7.47 13.54
N VAL A 4 14.43 8.66 13.06
CA VAL A 4 15.45 8.83 11.99
C VAL A 4 16.83 8.41 12.51
N ASN A 5 17.18 8.79 13.74
CA ASN A 5 18.43 8.35 14.37
C ASN A 5 18.46 6.82 14.49
N TYR A 6 17.38 6.21 14.95
CA TYR A 6 17.25 4.75 15.03
C TYR A 6 17.49 4.07 13.67
N LEU A 7 16.87 4.58 12.59
CA LEU A 7 17.07 4.01 11.24
C LEU A 7 18.52 4.21 10.75
N CYS A 8 19.12 5.37 11.05
CA CYS A 8 20.51 5.64 10.71
C CYS A 8 21.47 4.69 11.43
N GLU A 9 21.24 4.45 12.73
CA GLU A 9 22.02 3.47 13.52
C GLU A 9 21.91 2.06 12.91
N LEU A 10 20.70 1.61 12.55
CA LEU A 10 20.49 0.32 11.91
C LEU A 10 21.26 0.16 10.60
N LYS A 11 21.44 1.25 9.86
CA LYS A 11 22.14 1.29 8.57
C LYS A 11 23.62 1.65 8.67
N GLY A 12 24.12 2.00 9.85
CA GLY A 12 25.48 2.52 10.01
C GLY A 12 25.69 3.86 9.31
N ILE A 13 24.64 4.69 9.18
CA ILE A 13 24.67 6.01 8.56
C ILE A 13 24.80 7.06 9.66
N ASP A 14 25.72 8.01 9.48
CA ASP A 14 25.77 9.20 10.35
C ASP A 14 24.59 10.12 10.00
N TYR A 15 23.60 10.26 10.90
CA TYR A 15 22.42 11.09 10.70
C TYR A 15 22.75 12.56 10.39
N ARG A 16 23.93 13.05 10.83
CA ARG A 16 24.40 14.44 10.56
C ARG A 16 24.68 14.69 9.08
N THR A 17 24.81 13.63 8.28
CA THR A 17 24.92 13.74 6.82
C THR A 17 23.59 13.99 6.13
N LEU A 18 22.47 13.80 6.83
CA LEU A 18 21.13 14.02 6.29
C LEU A 18 20.76 15.50 6.43
N LYS A 19 20.19 16.06 5.38
CA LYS A 19 19.61 17.41 5.38
C LYS A 19 18.10 17.32 5.25
N PHE A 20 17.38 17.98 6.14
CA PHE A 20 15.93 18.03 6.14
C PHE A 20 15.45 19.42 5.75
N PHE A 21 14.60 19.49 4.74
CA PHE A 21 13.96 20.71 4.29
C PHE A 21 12.46 20.57 4.49
N ILE A 22 11.89 21.46 5.28
CA ILE A 22 10.46 21.49 5.57
C ILE A 22 9.89 22.73 4.90
N PRO A 23 8.87 22.59 4.01
CA PRO A 23 8.22 23.72 3.38
C PRO A 23 7.61 24.66 4.43
N PRO A 24 7.62 25.99 4.19
CA PRO A 24 7.03 26.95 5.10
C PRO A 24 5.51 26.77 5.16
N ASN A 25 4.90 27.19 6.26
CA ASN A 25 3.43 27.23 6.42
C ASN A 25 2.70 25.90 6.22
N ASN A 26 3.35 24.76 6.44
CA ASN A 26 2.69 23.46 6.45
C ASN A 26 1.77 23.37 7.69
N ARG A 27 0.73 24.25 7.75
CA ARG A 27 -0.21 24.41 8.87
C ARG A 27 -1.43 23.51 8.75
N HIS A 28 -1.51 22.69 7.71
CA HIS A 28 -2.67 21.82 7.50
C HIS A 28 -2.48 20.52 8.28
N GLU A 29 -3.02 20.49 9.47
CA GLU A 29 -3.19 19.26 10.24
C GLU A 29 -3.84 18.19 9.36
N GLY A 30 -3.18 17.04 9.23
CA GLY A 30 -3.68 15.89 8.48
C GLY A 30 -3.41 15.88 6.97
N LYS A 31 -2.72 16.86 6.39
CA LYS A 31 -2.26 16.80 4.99
C LYS A 31 -0.77 16.50 4.91
N ILE A 32 -0.41 15.49 4.13
CA ILE A 32 0.98 15.07 3.95
C ILE A 32 1.79 16.13 3.20
N PHE A 33 1.17 16.85 2.25
CA PHE A 33 1.80 17.93 1.48
C PHE A 33 0.81 19.04 1.17
N ASP A 34 1.27 20.28 1.33
CA ASP A 34 0.65 21.45 0.74
C ASP A 34 1.50 21.87 -0.48
N HIS A 35 0.92 21.71 -1.69
CA HIS A 35 1.60 22.06 -2.94
C HIS A 35 1.94 23.55 -3.02
N VAL A 36 1.17 24.44 -2.39
CA VAL A 36 1.46 25.87 -2.34
C VAL A 36 2.74 26.14 -1.56
N ALA A 37 2.90 25.48 -0.41
CA ALA A 37 4.09 25.58 0.40
C ALA A 37 5.34 24.98 -0.29
N LEU A 38 5.13 23.91 -1.08
CA LEU A 38 6.20 23.29 -1.86
C LEU A 38 6.74 24.23 -2.96
N LEU A 39 5.87 25.06 -3.52
CA LEU A 39 6.23 26.02 -4.57
C LEU A 39 6.58 27.42 -4.05
N ASP A 40 6.78 27.57 -2.73
CA ASP A 40 7.25 28.80 -2.11
C ASP A 40 8.63 29.21 -2.64
N LYS A 41 8.77 30.48 -3.04
CA LYS A 41 10.00 30.97 -3.70
C LYS A 41 11.23 30.93 -2.81
N ASP A 42 11.07 31.26 -1.52
CA ASP A 42 12.18 31.28 -0.57
C ASP A 42 12.61 29.84 -0.24
N PHE A 43 11.66 28.93 -0.15
CA PHE A 43 11.92 27.51 0.02
C PHE A 43 12.67 26.92 -1.17
N ILE A 44 12.24 27.22 -2.40
CA ILE A 44 12.92 26.80 -3.64
C ILE A 44 14.34 27.37 -3.68
N ALA A 45 14.51 28.68 -3.42
CA ALA A 45 15.82 29.31 -3.41
C ALA A 45 16.75 28.65 -2.39
N LYS A 46 16.27 28.39 -1.17
CA LYS A 46 17.02 27.72 -0.12
C LYS A 46 17.48 26.32 -0.55
N ILE A 47 16.58 25.50 -1.09
CA ILE A 47 16.92 24.16 -1.54
C ILE A 47 17.93 24.22 -2.68
N SER A 48 17.74 25.10 -3.65
CA SER A 48 18.59 25.22 -4.83
C SER A 48 20.07 25.48 -4.48
N THR A 49 20.36 26.11 -3.34
CA THR A 49 21.73 26.32 -2.87
C THR A 49 22.38 25.07 -2.25
N GLU A 50 21.58 24.08 -1.87
CA GLU A 50 22.02 22.91 -1.10
C GLU A 50 22.07 21.60 -1.90
N ILE A 51 21.53 21.59 -3.12
CA ILE A 51 21.35 20.37 -3.93
C ILE A 51 22.48 20.11 -4.93
N SER A 52 23.62 20.78 -4.79
CA SER A 52 24.78 20.53 -5.66
C SER A 52 25.20 19.06 -5.57
N GLY A 53 25.33 18.40 -6.73
CA GLY A 53 25.77 17.01 -6.80
C GLY A 53 24.68 15.96 -6.58
N VAL A 54 23.39 16.34 -6.52
CA VAL A 54 22.28 15.38 -6.48
C VAL A 54 22.34 14.47 -7.70
N ARG A 55 22.32 13.16 -7.43
CA ARG A 55 22.40 12.11 -8.48
C ARG A 55 21.03 11.60 -8.87
N GLU A 56 20.12 11.56 -7.93
CA GLU A 56 18.78 10.99 -8.10
C GLU A 56 17.77 11.75 -7.25
N VAL A 57 16.56 11.88 -7.80
CA VAL A 57 15.36 12.36 -7.09
C VAL A 57 14.37 11.21 -6.99
N VAL A 58 13.86 10.99 -5.80
CA VAL A 58 12.84 9.98 -5.53
C VAL A 58 11.62 10.67 -4.94
N ALA A 59 10.48 10.53 -5.60
CA ALA A 59 9.20 11.03 -5.09
C ALA A 59 8.39 9.86 -4.51
N ALA A 60 8.19 9.86 -3.20
CA ALA A 60 7.34 8.85 -2.55
C ALA A 60 5.89 8.95 -3.03
N TRP A 61 5.44 10.16 -3.34
CA TRP A 61 4.09 10.45 -3.85
C TRP A 61 4.17 11.35 -5.08
N PRO A 62 4.33 10.77 -6.28
CA PRO A 62 4.41 11.54 -7.53
C PRO A 62 3.14 12.35 -7.75
N SER A 63 3.30 13.60 -8.18
CA SER A 63 2.19 14.48 -8.61
C SER A 63 2.70 15.55 -9.57
N PRO A 64 1.83 16.25 -10.32
CA PRO A 64 2.23 17.38 -11.14
C PRO A 64 2.94 18.45 -10.32
N GLN A 65 2.48 18.74 -9.10
CA GLN A 65 3.06 19.77 -8.24
C GLN A 65 4.47 19.38 -7.75
N VAL A 66 4.71 18.09 -7.47
CA VAL A 66 6.04 17.59 -7.17
C VAL A 66 6.93 17.68 -8.41
N ALA A 67 6.41 17.41 -9.61
CA ALA A 67 7.16 17.56 -10.84
C ALA A 67 7.51 19.03 -11.13
N ASP A 68 6.60 19.96 -10.89
CA ASP A 68 6.84 21.39 -11.01
C ASP A 68 7.94 21.84 -10.02
N PHE A 69 7.87 21.40 -8.77
CA PHE A 69 8.92 21.67 -7.77
C PHE A 69 10.29 21.15 -8.22
N VAL A 70 10.36 19.89 -8.66
CA VAL A 70 11.60 19.28 -9.15
C VAL A 70 12.15 20.02 -10.38
N HIS A 71 11.26 20.50 -11.25
CA HIS A 71 11.63 21.36 -12.39
C HIS A 71 12.22 22.70 -11.94
N LEU A 72 11.56 23.37 -11.00
CA LEU A 72 11.99 24.69 -10.51
C LEU A 72 13.36 24.65 -9.80
N ILE A 73 13.70 23.53 -9.15
CA ILE A 73 15.03 23.34 -8.55
C ILE A 73 16.06 22.76 -9.54
N GLY A 74 15.69 22.57 -10.83
CA GLY A 74 16.62 22.16 -11.88
C GLY A 74 17.01 20.68 -11.87
N LEU A 75 16.20 19.79 -11.28
CA LEU A 75 16.50 18.36 -11.13
C LEU A 75 15.59 17.43 -11.92
N SER A 76 14.87 17.90 -12.94
CA SER A 76 13.94 17.09 -13.73
C SER A 76 14.61 15.89 -14.41
N ASP A 77 15.85 16.03 -14.84
CA ASP A 77 16.67 14.98 -15.45
C ASP A 77 17.17 13.93 -14.44
N LYS A 78 17.05 14.21 -13.13
CA LYS A 78 17.41 13.30 -12.05
C LYS A 78 16.23 12.50 -11.52
N TRP A 79 15.01 12.78 -11.98
CA TRP A 79 13.82 12.02 -11.62
C TRP A 79 13.27 11.26 -12.83
N PRO A 80 13.53 9.95 -12.91
CA PRO A 80 12.97 9.12 -13.97
C PRO A 80 11.45 9.22 -14.02
N GLY A 81 10.89 9.46 -15.21
CA GLY A 81 9.45 9.64 -15.38
C GLY A 81 8.91 11.04 -15.03
N CYS A 82 9.73 11.99 -14.61
CA CYS A 82 9.29 13.36 -14.24
C CYS A 82 8.36 13.99 -15.28
N ARG A 83 8.69 13.87 -16.57
CA ARG A 83 7.87 14.39 -17.68
C ARG A 83 6.46 13.77 -17.73
N LEU A 84 6.34 12.49 -17.42
CA LEU A 84 5.06 11.79 -17.39
C LEU A 84 4.20 12.31 -16.22
N PHE A 85 4.80 12.45 -15.05
CA PHE A 85 4.12 12.94 -13.86
C PHE A 85 3.69 14.41 -13.97
N SER A 86 4.49 15.26 -14.64
CA SER A 86 4.12 16.65 -14.89
C SER A 86 2.85 16.80 -15.75
N GLN A 87 2.48 15.76 -16.50
CA GLN A 87 1.25 15.71 -17.29
C GLN A 87 0.05 15.06 -16.56
N GLY A 88 0.15 14.88 -15.24
CA GLY A 88 -0.94 14.33 -14.42
C GLY A 88 -1.08 12.80 -14.48
N ALA A 89 -0.10 12.09 -14.99
CA ALA A 89 -0.19 10.64 -15.16
C ALA A 89 -0.34 9.88 -13.85
N CYS A 90 0.05 10.43 -12.70
CA CYS A 90 -0.13 9.78 -11.41
C CYS A 90 -1.59 9.40 -11.15
N GLU A 91 -2.52 10.34 -11.44
CA GLU A 91 -3.95 10.11 -11.30
C GLU A 91 -4.44 9.02 -12.26
N LEU A 92 -4.03 9.10 -13.53
CA LEU A 92 -4.39 8.10 -14.54
C LEU A 92 -3.88 6.69 -14.18
N LEU A 93 -2.61 6.57 -13.78
CA LEU A 93 -1.95 5.30 -13.51
C LEU A 93 -2.47 4.61 -12.24
N ASN A 94 -3.01 5.37 -11.28
CA ASN A 94 -3.57 4.85 -10.03
C ASN A 94 -5.11 4.83 -10.01
N SER A 95 -5.77 5.04 -11.16
CA SER A 95 -7.23 4.96 -11.25
C SER A 95 -7.70 3.52 -11.43
N MET A 96 -8.68 3.08 -10.63
CA MET A 96 -9.30 1.75 -10.75
C MET A 96 -9.93 1.50 -12.13
N GLY A 97 -10.51 2.54 -12.74
CA GLY A 97 -11.07 2.46 -14.10
C GLY A 97 -9.99 2.25 -15.16
N SER A 98 -8.89 3.00 -15.06
CA SER A 98 -7.74 2.85 -15.96
C SER A 98 -7.04 1.51 -15.77
N PHE A 99 -6.86 1.06 -14.53
CA PHE A 99 -6.31 -0.25 -14.22
C PHE A 99 -7.06 -1.37 -14.96
N ARG A 100 -8.40 -1.37 -14.94
CA ARG A 100 -9.18 -2.41 -15.66
C ARG A 100 -8.93 -2.40 -17.15
N ALA A 101 -8.83 -1.22 -17.76
CA ALA A 101 -8.53 -1.08 -19.19
C ALA A 101 -7.09 -1.57 -19.50
N PHE A 102 -6.12 -1.23 -18.65
CA PHE A 102 -4.73 -1.65 -18.81
C PHE A 102 -4.54 -3.15 -18.59
N ALA A 103 -5.21 -3.73 -17.60
CA ALA A 103 -5.19 -5.17 -17.35
C ALA A 103 -5.80 -5.95 -18.54
N ALA A 104 -6.91 -5.45 -19.11
CA ALA A 104 -7.50 -6.03 -20.31
C ALA A 104 -6.54 -5.93 -21.53
N ALA A 105 -5.90 -4.77 -21.72
CA ALA A 105 -4.92 -4.58 -22.80
C ALA A 105 -3.68 -5.47 -22.63
N ALA A 106 -3.23 -5.69 -21.39
CA ALA A 106 -2.12 -6.59 -21.06
C ALA A 106 -2.52 -8.09 -21.07
N ASN A 107 -3.79 -8.39 -21.32
CA ASN A 107 -4.34 -9.74 -21.24
C ASN A 107 -4.06 -10.42 -19.90
N VAL A 108 -4.43 -9.72 -18.81
CA VAL A 108 -4.26 -10.16 -17.42
C VAL A 108 -5.64 -10.38 -16.80
N PRO A 109 -5.86 -11.49 -16.06
CA PRO A 109 -7.16 -11.80 -15.48
C PRO A 109 -7.60 -10.76 -14.43
N ILE A 110 -8.83 -10.28 -14.56
CA ILE A 110 -9.53 -9.43 -13.60
C ILE A 110 -10.91 -9.99 -13.33
N SER A 111 -11.49 -9.71 -12.17
CA SER A 111 -12.86 -10.11 -11.86
C SER A 111 -13.86 -9.54 -12.88
N GLN A 112 -14.93 -10.28 -13.16
CA GLN A 112 -16.01 -9.75 -13.98
C GLN A 112 -16.53 -8.45 -13.40
N GLY A 113 -16.70 -7.42 -14.22
CA GLY A 113 -17.09 -6.11 -13.71
C GLY A 113 -17.21 -5.04 -14.79
N THR A 114 -17.62 -3.86 -14.37
CA THR A 114 -17.93 -2.72 -15.23
C THR A 114 -17.37 -1.40 -14.66
N VAL A 115 -16.97 -0.50 -15.54
CA VAL A 115 -16.62 0.89 -15.22
C VAL A 115 -17.82 1.78 -15.49
N CYS A 116 -18.45 2.29 -14.44
CA CYS A 116 -19.70 3.04 -14.49
C CYS A 116 -19.43 4.54 -14.47
N ARG A 117 -19.91 5.27 -15.47
CA ARG A 117 -19.76 6.73 -15.59
C ARG A 117 -21.00 7.51 -15.14
N SER A 118 -22.11 6.82 -14.86
CA SER A 118 -23.32 7.40 -14.30
C SER A 118 -23.97 6.47 -13.30
N LYS A 119 -24.82 7.03 -12.45
CA LYS A 119 -25.59 6.27 -11.45
C LYS A 119 -26.51 5.22 -12.10
N GLU A 120 -27.13 5.55 -13.23
CA GLU A 120 -28.02 4.64 -13.96
C GLU A 120 -27.27 3.41 -14.47
N ILE A 121 -26.06 3.60 -15.01
CA ILE A 121 -25.19 2.51 -15.42
C ILE A 121 -24.78 1.67 -14.20
N ALA A 122 -24.49 2.30 -13.06
CA ALA A 122 -24.15 1.59 -11.84
C ALA A 122 -25.31 0.73 -11.31
N ILE A 123 -26.54 1.26 -11.30
CA ILE A 123 -27.75 0.51 -10.93
C ILE A 123 -27.93 -0.70 -11.85
N TYR A 124 -27.90 -0.47 -13.16
CA TYR A 124 -28.06 -1.56 -14.14
C TYR A 124 -26.98 -2.63 -13.99
N SER A 125 -25.70 -2.22 -13.88
CA SER A 125 -24.57 -3.16 -13.73
C SER A 125 -24.65 -3.94 -12.44
N THR A 126 -25.07 -3.31 -11.33
CA THR A 126 -25.27 -3.99 -10.05
C THR A 126 -26.34 -5.08 -10.15
N ARG A 127 -27.49 -4.80 -10.75
CA ARG A 127 -28.54 -5.81 -10.97
C ARG A 127 -28.04 -6.96 -11.83
N SER A 128 -27.40 -6.64 -12.95
CA SER A 128 -26.87 -7.64 -13.89
C SER A 128 -25.82 -8.54 -13.23
N LEU A 129 -24.87 -7.97 -12.48
CA LEU A 129 -23.82 -8.75 -11.84
C LEU A 129 -24.33 -9.56 -10.64
N LEU A 130 -25.23 -9.04 -9.82
CA LEU A 130 -25.81 -9.78 -8.69
C LEU A 130 -26.72 -10.93 -9.14
N SER A 131 -27.19 -10.94 -10.40
CA SER A 131 -27.94 -12.09 -10.92
C SER A 131 -27.08 -13.34 -11.14
N VAL A 132 -25.75 -13.18 -11.24
CA VAL A 132 -24.78 -14.26 -11.50
C VAL A 132 -23.71 -14.39 -10.42
N SER A 133 -23.55 -13.39 -9.56
CA SER A 133 -22.54 -13.36 -8.50
C SER A 133 -23.17 -13.22 -7.12
N ARG A 134 -22.57 -13.82 -6.10
CA ARG A 134 -23.05 -13.75 -4.70
C ARG A 134 -22.84 -12.38 -4.06
N ALA A 135 -21.78 -11.71 -4.44
CA ALA A 135 -21.39 -10.42 -3.91
C ALA A 135 -20.57 -9.62 -4.92
N LEU A 136 -20.61 -8.31 -4.79
CA LEU A 136 -19.82 -7.38 -5.59
C LEU A 136 -18.99 -6.48 -4.69
N VAL A 137 -17.92 -5.93 -5.24
CA VAL A 137 -17.21 -4.81 -4.64
C VAL A 137 -17.37 -3.56 -5.51
N VAL A 138 -17.80 -2.48 -4.90
CA VAL A 138 -17.86 -1.13 -5.47
C VAL A 138 -16.57 -0.42 -5.08
N LYS A 139 -15.82 0.04 -6.07
CA LYS A 139 -14.54 0.72 -5.86
C LYS A 139 -14.59 2.16 -6.36
N LYS A 140 -14.13 3.09 -5.53
CA LYS A 140 -13.82 4.46 -5.98
C LYS A 140 -12.68 4.43 -6.98
N ALA A 141 -12.62 5.43 -7.85
CA ALA A 141 -11.49 5.56 -8.77
C ALA A 141 -10.13 5.63 -8.04
N HIS A 142 -10.11 6.33 -6.92
CA HIS A 142 -8.94 6.50 -6.06
C HIS A 142 -9.31 6.22 -4.61
N GLY A 143 -8.46 5.48 -3.91
CA GLY A 143 -8.63 5.14 -2.50
C GLY A 143 -7.47 4.29 -2.04
N GLY A 144 -7.13 4.34 -0.74
CA GLY A 144 -6.06 3.54 -0.15
C GLY A 144 -6.57 2.71 1.02
N ALA A 145 -5.83 1.66 1.38
CA ALA A 145 -6.08 0.81 2.54
C ALA A 145 -7.53 0.28 2.65
N GLY A 146 -8.17 -0.03 1.51
CA GLY A 146 -9.54 -0.52 1.47
C GLY A 146 -10.63 0.53 1.74
N ALA A 147 -10.29 1.77 2.08
CA ALA A 147 -11.26 2.83 2.36
C ALA A 147 -12.12 3.23 1.14
N GLY A 148 -11.63 2.93 -0.06
CA GLY A 148 -12.35 3.13 -1.32
C GLY A 148 -13.27 1.97 -1.71
N ASN A 149 -13.33 0.87 -0.94
CA ASN A 149 -14.04 -0.36 -1.29
C ASN A 149 -15.29 -0.55 -0.43
N HIS A 150 -16.42 -0.87 -1.08
CA HIS A 150 -17.70 -1.19 -0.44
C HIS A 150 -18.22 -2.52 -1.01
N ILE A 151 -18.34 -3.52 -0.16
CA ILE A 151 -18.88 -4.83 -0.54
C ILE A 151 -20.41 -4.78 -0.43
N ILE A 152 -21.10 -5.25 -1.46
CA ILE A 152 -22.55 -5.41 -1.48
C ILE A 152 -22.91 -6.87 -1.77
N THR A 153 -23.90 -7.39 -1.08
CA THR A 153 -24.34 -8.77 -1.19
C THR A 153 -25.81 -8.92 -0.86
N MET A 154 -26.42 -10.00 -1.31
CA MET A 154 -27.75 -10.44 -0.85
C MET A 154 -27.65 -11.55 0.19
N LYS A 155 -26.44 -11.96 0.58
CA LYS A 155 -26.18 -13.07 1.48
C LYS A 155 -25.72 -12.58 2.84
N THR A 156 -26.37 -13.02 3.89
CA THR A 156 -26.00 -12.73 5.27
C THR A 156 -24.80 -13.54 5.75
N ASP A 157 -24.48 -14.64 5.06
CA ASP A 157 -23.40 -15.58 5.38
C ASP A 157 -22.10 -15.32 4.58
N LEU A 158 -21.97 -14.13 3.96
CA LEU A 158 -20.80 -13.81 3.17
C LEU A 158 -19.54 -13.72 4.06
N ALA A 159 -18.51 -14.49 3.71
CA ALA A 159 -17.21 -14.44 4.37
C ALA A 159 -16.38 -13.26 3.84
N ALA A 160 -16.71 -12.05 4.29
CA ALA A 160 -16.05 -10.80 3.90
C ALA A 160 -14.96 -10.34 4.90
N TYR A 161 -14.77 -11.06 6.01
CA TYR A 161 -13.85 -10.65 7.08
C TYR A 161 -12.38 -10.67 6.68
N SER A 162 -12.02 -11.52 5.72
CA SER A 162 -10.66 -11.66 5.20
C SER A 162 -10.36 -10.74 4.01
N SER A 163 -11.18 -9.74 3.74
CA SER A 163 -10.99 -8.80 2.64
C SER A 163 -10.78 -7.37 3.12
N GLY A 164 -10.11 -6.55 2.29
CA GLY A 164 -9.88 -5.14 2.55
C GLY A 164 -11.07 -4.20 2.30
N GLY A 165 -12.29 -4.73 2.08
CA GLY A 165 -13.50 -3.93 1.90
C GLY A 165 -13.99 -3.32 3.19
N LYS A 166 -13.76 -2.03 3.42
CA LYS A 166 -14.09 -1.34 4.69
C LYS A 166 -15.59 -1.36 5.00
N TYR A 167 -16.44 -1.28 3.98
CA TYR A 167 -17.89 -1.22 4.11
C TYR A 167 -18.53 -2.50 3.58
N LEU A 168 -19.59 -2.94 4.22
CA LEU A 168 -20.42 -4.08 3.81
C LEU A 168 -21.89 -3.71 3.93
N THR A 169 -22.67 -3.92 2.87
CA THR A 169 -24.12 -3.79 2.87
C THR A 169 -24.77 -5.07 2.38
N VAL A 170 -25.70 -5.59 3.17
CA VAL A 170 -26.59 -6.69 2.77
C VAL A 170 -27.87 -6.09 2.23
N LEU A 171 -28.21 -6.41 0.97
CA LEU A 171 -29.42 -5.96 0.30
C LEU A 171 -30.56 -6.92 0.60
N GLU A 172 -31.63 -6.44 1.19
CA GLU A 172 -32.78 -7.28 1.60
C GLU A 172 -33.76 -7.57 0.45
N ASN A 173 -33.86 -6.66 -0.54
CA ASN A 173 -34.73 -6.80 -1.71
C ASN A 173 -34.01 -6.24 -2.95
N LEU A 174 -33.95 -7.04 -4.04
CA LEU A 174 -33.13 -6.71 -5.22
C LEU A 174 -33.47 -5.38 -5.88
N ASP A 175 -34.73 -5.05 -6.06
CA ASP A 175 -35.08 -3.92 -6.92
C ASP A 175 -35.01 -2.58 -6.21
N SER A 176 -35.67 -2.41 -5.08
CA SER A 176 -35.66 -1.15 -4.35
C SER A 176 -34.32 -0.89 -3.60
N ALA A 177 -33.74 -1.94 -3.02
CA ALA A 177 -32.53 -1.80 -2.23
C ALA A 177 -31.29 -1.42 -3.07
N ILE A 178 -31.23 -1.79 -4.36
CA ILE A 178 -30.16 -1.35 -5.25
C ILE A 178 -30.30 0.14 -5.57
N ASP A 179 -31.52 0.60 -5.85
CA ASP A 179 -31.78 2.01 -6.12
C ASP A 179 -31.47 2.85 -4.89
N ASP A 180 -31.93 2.43 -3.70
CA ASP A 180 -31.66 3.11 -2.43
C ASP A 180 -30.16 3.15 -2.12
N PHE A 181 -29.45 2.03 -2.31
CA PHE A 181 -28.00 1.98 -2.15
C PHE A 181 -27.30 3.02 -3.03
N TRP A 182 -27.63 3.08 -4.32
CA TRP A 182 -26.98 4.03 -5.23
C TRP A 182 -27.43 5.47 -5.04
N ASN A 183 -28.63 5.72 -4.54
CA ASN A 183 -29.07 7.06 -4.13
C ASN A 183 -28.23 7.60 -2.94
N ASP A 184 -27.89 6.72 -2.00
CA ASP A 184 -27.05 7.07 -0.84
C ASP A 184 -25.54 7.11 -1.18
N ARG A 185 -25.05 6.22 -2.03
CA ARG A 185 -23.61 5.97 -2.19
C ARG A 185 -22.99 6.55 -3.48
N TRP A 186 -23.79 6.98 -4.43
CA TRP A 186 -23.24 7.47 -5.71
C TRP A 186 -22.26 8.63 -5.53
N GLU A 187 -22.60 9.64 -4.75
CA GLU A 187 -21.73 10.81 -4.55
C GLU A 187 -20.40 10.41 -3.88
N TRP A 188 -20.47 9.52 -2.90
CA TRP A 188 -19.26 8.97 -2.27
C TRP A 188 -18.42 8.19 -3.28
N ALA A 189 -19.03 7.27 -4.03
CA ALA A 189 -18.31 6.38 -4.92
C ALA A 189 -17.69 7.11 -6.11
N SER A 190 -18.40 8.09 -6.69
CA SER A 190 -17.98 8.87 -7.84
C SER A 190 -17.19 10.13 -7.49
N ALA A 191 -16.95 10.41 -6.20
CA ALA A 191 -16.41 11.68 -5.71
C ALA A 191 -17.20 12.89 -6.29
N SER A 192 -18.52 12.88 -6.08
CA SER A 192 -19.45 13.90 -6.59
C SER A 192 -19.41 14.05 -8.13
N ASN A 193 -19.42 12.92 -8.82
CA ASN A 193 -19.35 12.80 -10.29
C ASN A 193 -17.99 13.19 -10.92
N ALA A 194 -16.92 13.32 -10.12
CA ALA A 194 -15.60 13.63 -10.64
C ALA A 194 -14.97 12.44 -11.36
N TYR A 195 -15.29 11.20 -10.92
CA TYR A 195 -14.65 9.98 -11.40
C TYR A 195 -15.64 8.85 -11.69
N PRO A 196 -15.28 7.93 -12.60
CA PRO A 196 -16.05 6.71 -12.79
C PRO A 196 -15.94 5.80 -11.57
N VAL A 197 -16.94 4.95 -11.38
CA VAL A 197 -17.01 3.94 -10.32
C VAL A 197 -16.77 2.57 -10.94
N VAL A 198 -15.99 1.72 -10.28
CA VAL A 198 -15.83 0.33 -10.68
C VAL A 198 -16.76 -0.56 -9.84
N ILE A 199 -17.45 -1.47 -10.50
CA ILE A 199 -18.25 -2.52 -9.86
C ILE A 199 -17.74 -3.84 -10.41
N GLU A 200 -17.32 -4.74 -9.53
CA GLU A 200 -16.81 -6.05 -9.94
C GLU A 200 -17.22 -7.16 -8.98
N GLU A 201 -17.17 -8.38 -9.46
CA GLU A 201 -17.43 -9.56 -8.65
C GLU A 201 -16.45 -9.65 -7.47
N PHE A 202 -16.98 -9.83 -6.26
CA PHE A 202 -16.19 -10.08 -5.07
C PHE A 202 -15.72 -11.53 -5.02
N GLN A 203 -14.43 -11.76 -4.91
CA GLN A 203 -13.84 -13.10 -4.84
C GLN A 203 -13.81 -13.58 -3.39
N GLU A 204 -14.89 -14.27 -2.99
CA GLU A 204 -15.06 -14.78 -1.62
C GLU A 204 -14.00 -15.85 -1.28
N ASN A 205 -13.46 -15.81 -0.06
CA ASN A 205 -12.45 -16.73 0.47
C ASN A 205 -11.14 -16.77 -0.34
N ALA A 206 -10.85 -15.74 -1.12
CA ALA A 206 -9.57 -15.60 -1.79
C ALA A 206 -8.54 -14.97 -0.85
N ARG A 207 -7.27 -15.35 -1.03
CA ARG A 207 -6.12 -14.73 -0.33
C ARG A 207 -5.67 -13.49 -1.09
N SER A 208 -5.35 -12.41 -0.38
CA SER A 208 -4.85 -11.17 -0.99
C SER A 208 -3.34 -11.22 -1.09
N ILE A 209 -2.81 -11.03 -2.29
CA ILE A 209 -1.37 -11.07 -2.60
C ILE A 209 -1.00 -9.86 -3.44
N TYR A 210 0.28 -9.57 -3.48
CA TYR A 210 0.83 -8.55 -4.37
C TYR A 210 2.19 -8.96 -4.93
N ALA A 211 2.55 -8.36 -6.06
CA ALA A 211 3.89 -8.44 -6.65
C ALA A 211 4.44 -7.02 -6.81
N GLU A 212 5.56 -6.75 -6.13
CA GLU A 212 6.26 -5.46 -6.18
C GLU A 212 7.35 -5.46 -7.23
N TYR A 213 7.37 -4.42 -8.05
CA TYR A 213 8.34 -4.22 -9.12
C TYR A 213 9.10 -2.91 -8.95
N GLU A 214 10.32 -2.88 -9.46
CA GLU A 214 11.07 -1.65 -9.72
C GLU A 214 11.14 -1.42 -11.22
N CYS A 215 10.45 -0.39 -11.70
CA CYS A 215 10.45 0.06 -13.07
C CYS A 215 11.55 1.09 -13.29
N ALA A 216 12.79 0.64 -13.53
CA ALA A 216 13.93 1.52 -13.81
C ALA A 216 13.96 1.98 -15.28
N GLU A 217 14.89 2.88 -15.65
CA GLU A 217 15.01 3.40 -17.02
C GLU A 217 15.20 2.29 -18.06
N GLN A 218 16.03 1.29 -17.77
CA GLN A 218 16.45 0.30 -18.76
C GLN A 218 15.87 -1.10 -18.51
N ARG A 219 15.27 -1.34 -17.36
CA ARG A 219 14.77 -2.66 -16.99
C ARG A 219 13.66 -2.61 -15.95
N ILE A 220 12.86 -3.65 -15.95
CA ILE A 220 11.92 -3.94 -14.88
C ILE A 220 12.48 -5.12 -14.08
N SER A 221 12.38 -5.07 -12.77
CA SER A 221 12.78 -6.16 -11.89
C SER A 221 11.72 -6.44 -10.84
N LEU A 222 11.40 -7.70 -10.63
CA LEU A 222 10.59 -8.14 -9.50
C LEU A 222 11.40 -7.93 -8.21
N GLY A 223 10.81 -7.21 -7.26
CA GLY A 223 11.37 -6.97 -5.95
C GLY A 223 10.95 -8.05 -4.96
N ALA A 224 9.66 -8.29 -4.83
CA ALA A 224 9.11 -9.29 -3.93
C ALA A 224 7.67 -9.67 -4.29
N ILE A 225 7.23 -10.81 -3.75
CA ILE A 225 5.82 -11.22 -3.70
C ILE A 225 5.45 -11.35 -2.23
N GLY A 226 4.38 -10.66 -1.82
CA GLY A 226 3.89 -10.67 -0.46
C GLY A 226 2.41 -11.02 -0.36
N GLU A 227 1.96 -11.22 0.88
CA GLU A 227 0.57 -11.50 1.22
C GLU A 227 0.06 -10.48 2.23
N LEU A 228 -1.17 -10.03 2.00
CA LEU A 228 -1.93 -9.15 2.88
C LEU A 228 -2.97 -9.98 3.65
N ILE A 229 -2.89 -9.98 4.97
CA ILE A 229 -3.79 -10.74 5.84
C ILE A 229 -4.75 -9.78 6.53
N PHE A 230 -6.03 -9.95 6.25
CA PHE A 230 -7.09 -9.13 6.81
C PHE A 230 -7.86 -9.91 7.89
N ALA A 231 -8.22 -9.21 8.97
CA ALA A 231 -9.19 -9.65 9.96
C ALA A 231 -10.18 -8.51 10.21
N ASP A 232 -11.45 -8.83 10.31
CA ASP A 232 -12.54 -7.86 10.46
C ASP A 232 -12.44 -6.69 9.46
N ARG A 233 -12.08 -7.02 8.21
CA ARG A 233 -11.90 -6.10 7.08
C ARG A 233 -10.80 -5.05 7.28
N SER A 234 -9.92 -5.27 8.22
CA SER A 234 -8.74 -4.43 8.47
C SER A 234 -7.47 -5.22 8.18
N LEU A 235 -6.49 -4.58 7.58
CA LEU A 235 -5.17 -5.18 7.39
C LEU A 235 -4.51 -5.39 8.75
N THR A 236 -4.23 -6.62 9.10
CA THR A 236 -3.63 -6.98 10.39
C THR A 236 -2.17 -7.40 10.28
N ARG A 237 -1.83 -8.06 9.17
CA ARG A 237 -0.46 -8.53 8.90
C ARG A 237 -0.16 -8.41 7.41
N GLU A 238 1.09 -8.24 7.11
CA GLU A 238 1.64 -8.33 5.77
C GLU A 238 2.94 -9.12 5.84
N THR A 239 3.08 -10.15 5.00
CA THR A 239 4.26 -11.04 5.03
C THR A 239 4.95 -11.06 3.68
N VAL A 240 6.28 -10.86 3.67
CA VAL A 240 7.13 -10.89 2.48
C VAL A 240 8.49 -11.54 2.78
N PRO A 241 9.03 -12.37 1.87
CA PRO A 241 8.33 -12.99 0.76
C PRO A 241 7.30 -14.01 1.25
N VAL A 242 6.23 -14.19 0.48
CA VAL A 242 5.27 -15.25 0.76
C VAL A 242 5.85 -16.60 0.32
N THR A 243 5.75 -17.63 1.18
CA THR A 243 6.31 -18.96 0.91
C THR A 243 5.24 -20.06 0.83
N GLU A 244 4.01 -19.78 1.25
CA GLU A 244 2.95 -20.78 1.42
C GLU A 244 2.12 -21.08 0.16
N PHE A 245 2.45 -20.50 -0.99
CA PHE A 245 1.82 -20.85 -2.26
C PHE A 245 2.61 -21.94 -2.97
N GLY A 246 1.90 -22.86 -3.63
CA GLY A 246 2.53 -23.81 -4.54
C GLY A 246 3.31 -23.09 -5.64
N ASN A 247 4.39 -23.73 -6.11
CA ASN A 247 5.23 -23.14 -7.14
C ASN A 247 4.46 -22.69 -8.39
N ASP A 248 3.47 -23.46 -8.82
CA ASP A 248 2.63 -23.15 -9.98
C ASP A 248 1.87 -21.83 -9.83
N VAL A 249 1.34 -21.54 -8.62
CA VAL A 249 0.62 -20.29 -8.35
C VAL A 249 1.61 -19.12 -8.35
N ARG A 250 2.77 -19.30 -7.74
CA ARG A 250 3.81 -18.26 -7.70
C ARG A 250 4.33 -17.92 -9.09
N GLU A 251 4.68 -18.92 -9.89
CA GLU A 251 5.15 -18.72 -11.27
C GLU A 251 4.09 -18.05 -12.15
N ASN A 252 2.81 -18.46 -11.98
CA ASN A 252 1.72 -17.84 -12.73
C ASN A 252 1.48 -16.39 -12.29
N LEU A 253 1.56 -16.09 -10.99
CA LEU A 253 1.47 -14.73 -10.49
C LEU A 253 2.59 -13.85 -11.06
N GLU A 254 3.84 -14.32 -10.99
CA GLU A 254 4.99 -13.60 -11.53
C GLU A 254 4.83 -13.34 -13.03
N LYS A 255 4.45 -14.36 -13.80
CA LYS A 255 4.21 -14.25 -15.25
C LYS A 255 3.10 -13.26 -15.58
N LEU A 256 2.00 -13.23 -14.80
CA LEU A 256 0.87 -12.34 -15.08
C LEU A 256 1.16 -10.91 -14.61
N SER A 257 1.75 -10.73 -13.42
CA SER A 257 2.07 -9.42 -12.89
C SER A 257 3.18 -8.72 -13.68
N SER A 258 4.14 -9.49 -14.25
CA SER A 258 5.17 -8.90 -15.14
C SER A 258 4.57 -8.24 -16.38
N LYS A 259 3.49 -8.79 -16.95
CA LYS A 259 2.79 -8.16 -18.08
C LYS A 259 2.19 -6.81 -17.71
N LEU A 260 1.66 -6.66 -16.48
CA LEU A 260 1.20 -5.36 -15.99
C LEU A 260 2.36 -4.39 -15.81
N ALA A 261 3.44 -4.82 -15.20
CA ALA A 261 4.63 -4.00 -15.01
C ALA A 261 5.22 -3.55 -16.36
N ASP A 262 5.32 -4.46 -17.33
CA ASP A 262 5.75 -4.16 -18.71
C ASP A 262 4.83 -3.13 -19.38
N TYR A 263 3.52 -3.27 -19.20
CA TYR A 263 2.54 -2.36 -19.79
C TYR A 263 2.69 -0.94 -19.20
N TYR A 264 2.76 -0.81 -17.86
CA TYR A 264 2.97 0.49 -17.21
C TYR A 264 4.33 1.11 -17.59
N TRP A 265 5.37 0.31 -17.65
CA TRP A 265 6.69 0.74 -18.11
C TRP A 265 6.66 1.26 -19.54
N SER A 266 5.92 0.59 -20.44
CA SER A 266 5.75 1.02 -21.84
C SER A 266 5.01 2.35 -21.96
N LEU A 267 4.14 2.70 -21.00
CA LEU A 267 3.49 4.02 -20.91
C LEU A 267 4.46 5.12 -20.47
N GLY A 268 5.68 4.78 -20.09
CA GLY A 268 6.69 5.72 -19.59
C GLY A 268 6.78 5.80 -18.07
N TYR A 269 6.05 4.95 -17.32
CA TYR A 269 6.16 4.90 -15.87
C TYR A 269 7.56 4.45 -15.44
N ARG A 270 8.13 5.16 -14.44
CA ARG A 270 9.39 4.81 -13.78
C ARG A 270 9.23 4.99 -12.28
N GLY A 271 9.64 3.97 -11.51
CA GLY A 271 9.51 3.92 -10.06
C GLY A 271 9.00 2.57 -9.55
N PRO A 272 8.70 2.45 -8.26
CA PRO A 272 8.11 1.25 -7.68
C PRO A 272 6.66 1.08 -8.14
N LEU A 273 6.26 -0.18 -8.36
CA LEU A 273 4.93 -0.55 -8.81
C LEU A 273 4.47 -1.80 -8.07
N SER A 274 3.31 -1.75 -7.42
CA SER A 274 2.65 -2.92 -6.83
C SER A 274 1.49 -3.36 -7.72
N ALA A 275 1.45 -4.64 -8.05
CA ALA A 275 0.33 -5.29 -8.71
C ALA A 275 -0.40 -6.19 -7.72
N ASP A 276 -1.55 -5.75 -7.25
CA ASP A 276 -2.32 -6.42 -6.22
C ASP A 276 -3.32 -7.40 -6.85
N ALA A 277 -3.45 -8.57 -6.26
CA ALA A 277 -4.29 -9.65 -6.76
C ALA A 277 -4.94 -10.44 -5.62
N VAL A 278 -5.94 -11.22 -5.97
CA VAL A 278 -6.49 -12.25 -5.10
C VAL A 278 -6.32 -13.63 -5.72
N VAL A 279 -6.03 -14.63 -4.88
CA VAL A 279 -5.86 -16.02 -5.29
C VAL A 279 -6.94 -16.87 -4.64
N LYS A 280 -7.74 -17.55 -5.46
CA LYS A 280 -8.72 -18.53 -4.99
C LYS A 280 -8.03 -19.80 -4.47
N LYS A 281 -8.75 -20.59 -3.69
CA LYS A 281 -8.29 -21.93 -3.27
C LYS A 281 -8.01 -22.88 -4.46
N THR A 282 -8.62 -22.61 -5.60
CA THR A 282 -8.41 -23.34 -6.86
C THR A 282 -7.11 -22.97 -7.58
N GLY A 283 -6.39 -21.91 -7.13
CA GLY A 283 -5.20 -21.37 -7.77
C GLY A 283 -5.49 -20.29 -8.81
N GLU A 284 -6.76 -19.96 -9.08
CA GLU A 284 -7.13 -18.86 -9.98
C GLU A 284 -6.72 -17.52 -9.39
N ILE A 285 -6.11 -16.67 -10.22
CA ILE A 285 -5.59 -15.35 -9.84
C ILE A 285 -6.42 -14.28 -10.55
N TYR A 286 -6.87 -13.27 -9.80
CA TYR A 286 -7.53 -12.08 -10.34
C TYR A 286 -6.85 -10.84 -9.80
N PHE A 287 -6.33 -10.00 -10.69
CA PHE A 287 -5.73 -8.72 -10.30
C PHE A 287 -6.83 -7.73 -9.93
N THR A 288 -6.57 -6.94 -8.89
CA THR A 288 -7.56 -6.06 -8.27
C THR A 288 -7.21 -4.59 -8.39
N GLU A 289 -5.92 -4.26 -8.42
CA GLU A 289 -5.41 -2.90 -8.61
C GLU A 289 -3.92 -2.90 -8.98
N VAL A 290 -3.44 -1.74 -9.45
CA VAL A 290 -2.01 -1.42 -9.54
C VAL A 290 -1.77 -0.11 -8.82
N ASN A 291 -0.73 -0.10 -7.97
CA ASN A 291 -0.24 1.08 -7.30
C ASN A 291 1.08 1.52 -7.95
N ALA A 292 1.02 2.55 -8.80
CA ALA A 292 2.17 3.12 -9.51
C ALA A 292 2.83 4.23 -8.65
N GLN A 293 3.31 3.85 -7.47
CA GLN A 293 3.94 4.70 -6.46
C GLN A 293 4.53 3.86 -5.34
N TYR A 294 5.19 4.49 -4.37
CA TYR A 294 5.54 3.83 -3.12
C TYR A 294 4.27 3.41 -2.36
N THR A 295 4.23 2.17 -1.91
CA THR A 295 3.15 1.58 -1.11
C THR A 295 3.62 1.33 0.33
N GLY A 296 2.69 0.92 1.20
CA GLY A 296 3.04 0.41 2.52
C GLY A 296 3.94 -0.82 2.49
N SER A 297 3.92 -1.57 1.38
CA SER A 297 4.69 -2.80 1.17
C SER A 297 6.11 -2.54 0.66
N THR A 298 6.32 -1.44 -0.08
CA THR A 298 7.59 -1.18 -0.77
C THR A 298 8.78 -1.14 0.19
N HIS A 299 8.62 -0.60 1.39
CA HIS A 299 9.72 -0.52 2.34
C HIS A 299 10.11 -1.87 2.94
N LEU A 300 9.18 -2.84 3.03
CA LEU A 300 9.44 -4.14 3.62
C LEU A 300 10.55 -4.88 2.88
N TYR A 301 10.40 -5.11 1.59
CA TYR A 301 11.39 -5.85 0.82
C TYR A 301 12.69 -5.05 0.62
N LYS A 302 12.63 -3.72 0.52
CA LYS A 302 13.83 -2.86 0.45
C LYS A 302 14.61 -2.88 1.77
N VAL A 303 13.91 -2.90 2.91
CA VAL A 303 14.55 -3.04 4.23
C VAL A 303 15.19 -4.41 4.38
N ILE A 304 14.47 -5.50 4.05
CA ILE A 304 14.97 -6.86 4.13
C ILE A 304 16.24 -7.02 3.30
N GLY A 305 16.18 -6.71 2.01
CA GLY A 305 17.30 -6.86 1.10
C GLY A 305 18.55 -6.09 1.54
N SER A 306 18.36 -4.95 2.21
CA SER A 306 19.46 -4.09 2.64
C SER A 306 20.00 -4.40 4.03
N LEU A 307 19.24 -5.06 4.90
CA LEU A 307 19.62 -5.33 6.28
C LEU A 307 20.02 -6.79 6.52
N TRP A 308 19.46 -7.72 5.78
CA TRP A 308 19.65 -9.14 6.04
C TRP A 308 20.38 -9.91 4.95
N GLY A 309 20.40 -9.49 3.71
CA GLY A 309 21.20 -10.12 2.64
C GLY A 309 20.96 -11.63 2.41
N GLY A 310 19.99 -12.24 3.09
CA GLY A 310 19.75 -13.69 3.09
C GLY A 310 18.38 -14.06 2.58
N SER A 311 18.31 -15.13 1.78
CA SER A 311 17.09 -15.64 1.14
C SER A 311 16.12 -16.37 2.06
N ASP A 312 16.54 -16.68 3.31
CA ASP A 312 15.85 -17.65 4.17
C ASP A 312 14.91 -17.00 5.20
N HIS A 313 14.79 -15.67 5.18
CA HIS A 313 13.97 -14.95 6.13
C HIS A 313 12.74 -14.33 5.46
N GLN A 314 11.67 -14.30 6.23
CA GLN A 314 10.46 -13.54 5.95
C GLN A 314 10.42 -12.33 6.88
N VAL A 315 9.74 -11.27 6.45
CA VAL A 315 9.33 -10.19 7.34
C VAL A 315 7.82 -10.13 7.38
N THR A 316 7.29 -10.18 8.59
CA THR A 316 5.87 -9.92 8.82
C THR A 316 5.71 -8.56 9.45
N GLN A 317 5.03 -7.66 8.75
CA GLN A 317 4.62 -6.38 9.29
C GLN A 317 3.37 -6.55 10.14
N ILE A 318 3.36 -5.91 11.30
CA ILE A 318 2.19 -5.78 12.15
C ILE A 318 2.03 -4.33 12.63
N THR A 319 0.81 -3.91 12.89
CA THR A 319 0.55 -2.73 13.72
C THR A 319 0.45 -3.17 15.18
N SER A 320 1.03 -2.42 16.08
CA SER A 320 0.97 -2.75 17.53
C SER A 320 -0.50 -2.94 17.96
N PRO A 321 -0.81 -4.08 18.61
CA PRO A 321 -2.18 -4.38 19.04
C PRO A 321 -2.71 -3.37 20.07
N SER A 322 -4.01 -3.13 20.08
CA SER A 322 -4.65 -2.20 21.03
C SER A 322 -4.54 -2.60 22.52
N LYS A 323 -4.17 -3.87 22.77
CA LYS A 323 -3.89 -4.35 24.15
C LYS A 323 -2.55 -3.86 24.70
N TRP A 324 -1.63 -3.40 23.84
CA TRP A 324 -0.37 -2.81 24.25
C TRP A 324 -0.58 -1.37 24.71
N PRO A 325 0.24 -0.85 25.64
CA PRO A 325 0.13 0.53 26.06
C PRO A 325 0.50 1.48 24.93
N ASN A 326 -0.12 2.65 24.90
CA ASN A 326 0.32 3.74 24.04
C ASN A 326 1.63 4.30 24.61
N LEU A 327 2.71 4.15 23.84
CA LEU A 327 4.04 4.57 24.22
C LEU A 327 4.61 5.52 23.17
N SER A 328 5.56 6.33 23.55
CA SER A 328 6.37 7.08 22.59
C SER A 328 7.27 6.15 21.77
N THR A 329 7.69 6.58 20.58
CA THR A 329 8.64 5.80 19.77
C THR A 329 9.94 5.50 20.53
N VAL A 330 10.40 6.44 21.35
CA VAL A 330 11.60 6.26 22.19
C VAL A 330 11.42 5.16 23.22
N GLU A 331 10.24 5.07 23.85
CA GLU A 331 9.94 4.02 24.82
C GLU A 331 9.82 2.66 24.16
N TYR A 332 9.21 2.57 22.96
CA TYR A 332 9.22 1.33 22.16
C TYR A 332 10.65 0.88 21.85
N ILE A 333 11.50 1.78 21.36
CA ILE A 333 12.92 1.49 21.08
C ILE A 333 13.62 1.00 22.34
N SER A 334 13.43 1.69 23.47
CA SER A 334 14.09 1.37 24.74
C SER A 334 13.67 -0.01 25.26
N ARG A 335 12.38 -0.35 25.26
CA ARG A 335 11.89 -1.66 25.71
C ARG A 335 12.39 -2.80 24.83
N LEU A 336 12.34 -2.63 23.52
CA LEU A 336 12.85 -3.62 22.58
C LEU A 336 14.37 -3.83 22.71
N ARG A 337 15.16 -2.78 22.96
CA ARG A 337 16.60 -2.89 23.25
C ARG A 337 16.87 -3.62 24.55
N ASN A 338 16.14 -3.31 25.60
CA ASN A 338 16.34 -3.93 26.90
C ASN A 338 15.99 -5.42 26.90
N SER A 339 15.03 -5.83 26.09
CA SER A 339 14.66 -7.25 25.91
C SER A 339 15.58 -8.02 24.98
N ARG A 340 16.53 -7.36 24.30
CA ARG A 340 17.37 -7.92 23.22
C ARG A 340 16.58 -8.48 22.04
N THR A 341 15.31 -8.08 21.90
CA THR A 341 14.44 -8.48 20.78
C THR A 341 14.68 -7.61 19.55
N LEU A 342 15.23 -6.39 19.73
CA LEU A 342 15.74 -5.57 18.62
C LEU A 342 16.97 -6.24 18.02
N ARG A 343 16.80 -6.81 16.84
CA ARG A 343 17.81 -7.32 15.88
C ARG A 343 19.15 -7.90 16.44
N GLU A 344 19.38 -8.00 17.68
CA GLU A 344 20.66 -8.50 18.23
C GLU A 344 20.72 -10.03 18.33
N ASN A 345 19.71 -10.73 17.75
CA ASN A 345 19.65 -12.17 17.84
C ASN A 345 20.63 -12.81 16.83
N GLU A 346 21.59 -13.56 17.33
CA GLU A 346 22.60 -14.30 16.54
C GLU A 346 21.97 -15.26 15.52
N ASN A 347 20.71 -15.62 15.71
CA ASN A 347 19.93 -16.50 14.82
C ASN A 347 19.28 -15.78 13.63
N GLY A 348 19.43 -14.47 13.50
CA GLY A 348 18.89 -13.70 12.40
C GLY A 348 17.40 -13.38 12.48
N SER A 349 16.68 -13.82 13.52
CA SER A 349 15.30 -13.38 13.81
C SER A 349 15.32 -12.13 14.68
N GLY A 350 14.26 -11.32 14.64
CA GLY A 350 14.18 -10.11 15.45
C GLY A 350 13.11 -9.14 15.03
N VAL A 351 13.09 -7.98 15.66
CA VAL A 351 12.07 -6.94 15.44
C VAL A 351 12.72 -5.64 14.99
N ILE A 352 12.09 -4.95 14.04
CA ILE A 352 12.44 -3.61 13.61
C ILE A 352 11.21 -2.72 13.74
N ILE A 353 11.41 -1.46 14.11
CA ILE A 353 10.37 -0.45 13.97
C ILE A 353 10.39 0.07 12.54
N LEU A 354 9.28 -0.11 11.82
CA LEU A 354 9.13 0.30 10.41
C LEU A 354 8.57 1.70 10.27
N THR A 355 7.64 2.07 11.14
CA THR A 355 7.01 3.38 11.11
C THR A 355 6.80 3.84 12.56
N PRO A 356 7.13 5.09 12.89
CA PRO A 356 6.81 5.67 14.21
C PRO A 356 5.29 5.81 14.32
N HIS A 357 4.79 6.33 15.43
CA HIS A 357 3.33 6.39 15.64
C HIS A 357 2.55 6.83 14.43
N ILE A 358 1.36 6.21 14.26
CA ILE A 358 0.38 6.55 13.24
C ILE A 358 -0.58 7.56 13.88
N GLY A 359 -0.44 8.83 13.52
CA GLY A 359 -1.33 9.89 14.00
C GLY A 359 -0.61 11.17 14.46
N SER A 360 -1.39 12.15 14.92
CA SER A 360 -0.91 13.46 15.37
C SER A 360 -0.49 13.49 16.84
N LEU A 361 -0.70 12.41 17.58
CA LEU A 361 -0.35 12.33 19.01
C LEU A 361 1.09 11.82 19.18
N PRO A 362 1.80 12.24 20.21
CA PRO A 362 3.16 11.79 20.51
C PRO A 362 3.24 10.32 20.93
N GLU A 363 2.09 9.71 21.23
CA GLU A 363 1.92 8.32 21.64
C GLU A 363 0.84 7.67 20.77
N GLY A 364 1.01 6.41 20.42
CA GLY A 364 0.04 5.70 19.60
C GLY A 364 0.57 4.38 19.05
N PRO A 365 -0.20 3.73 18.17
CA PRO A 365 0.25 2.50 17.55
C PRO A 365 1.44 2.77 16.63
N ILE A 366 2.38 1.84 16.62
CA ILE A 366 3.53 1.82 15.71
C ILE A 366 3.44 0.61 14.78
N VAL A 367 4.21 0.65 13.70
CA VAL A 367 4.34 -0.47 12.78
C VAL A 367 5.68 -1.16 13.01
N LEU A 368 5.62 -2.46 13.25
CA LEU A 368 6.77 -3.33 13.49
C LEU A 368 6.97 -4.29 12.32
N GLY A 369 8.21 -4.57 11.98
CA GLY A 369 8.62 -5.65 11.10
C GLY A 369 9.24 -6.77 11.94
N LEU A 370 8.64 -7.94 11.90
CA LEU A 370 9.11 -9.15 12.56
C LEU A 370 9.86 -9.99 11.54
N ILE A 371 11.14 -10.20 11.76
CA ILE A 371 12.00 -11.00 10.91
C ILE A 371 12.07 -12.40 11.48
N HIS A 372 11.74 -13.39 10.67
CA HIS A 372 11.59 -14.78 11.11
C HIS A 372 11.86 -15.78 9.98
N ARG A 373 12.03 -17.06 10.32
CA ARG A 373 12.25 -18.16 9.36
C ARG A 373 11.01 -19.03 9.11
N GLY A 374 9.86 -18.60 9.54
CA GLY A 374 8.60 -19.31 9.35
C GLY A 374 7.60 -19.04 10.46
N SER A 375 6.46 -19.72 10.42
CA SER A 375 5.34 -19.46 11.33
C SER A 375 5.66 -19.70 12.80
N VAL A 376 6.49 -20.70 13.12
CA VAL A 376 6.88 -21.00 14.52
C VAL A 376 7.69 -19.86 15.11
N ASP A 377 8.70 -19.36 14.38
CA ASP A 377 9.50 -18.21 14.83
C ASP A 377 8.64 -16.96 14.97
N LEU A 378 7.70 -16.74 14.05
CA LEU A 378 6.78 -15.61 14.09
C LEU A 378 5.93 -15.63 15.37
N GLU A 379 5.34 -16.77 15.71
CA GLU A 379 4.50 -16.89 16.92
C GLU A 379 5.34 -16.73 18.21
N LEU A 380 6.58 -17.18 18.21
CA LEU A 380 7.50 -16.94 19.33
C LEU A 380 7.82 -15.46 19.51
N LEU A 381 8.11 -14.74 18.42
CA LEU A 381 8.34 -13.28 18.45
C LEU A 381 7.10 -12.52 18.92
N LEU A 382 5.90 -12.91 18.46
CA LEU A 382 4.66 -12.31 18.91
C LEU A 382 4.41 -12.53 20.40
N PHE A 383 4.67 -13.73 20.90
CA PHE A 383 4.56 -14.03 22.33
C PHE A 383 5.55 -13.22 23.17
N GLU A 384 6.79 -13.11 22.73
CA GLU A 384 7.82 -12.31 23.39
C GLU A 384 7.44 -10.82 23.43
N LEU A 385 6.95 -10.27 22.31
CA LEU A 385 6.47 -8.89 22.25
C LEU A 385 5.28 -8.65 23.20
N ASP A 386 4.34 -9.59 23.28
CA ASP A 386 3.25 -9.51 24.25
C ASP A 386 3.77 -9.47 25.68
N SER A 387 4.77 -10.28 26.05
CA SER A 387 5.38 -10.21 27.37
C SER A 387 6.04 -8.86 27.65
N ILE A 388 6.78 -8.30 26.68
CA ILE A 388 7.45 -7.01 26.82
C ILE A 388 6.45 -5.86 27.03
N PHE A 389 5.30 -5.90 26.35
CA PHE A 389 4.37 -4.78 26.34
C PHE A 389 3.13 -4.97 27.21
N CYS A 390 2.74 -6.21 27.59
CA CYS A 390 1.59 -6.48 28.45
C CYS A 390 1.93 -6.66 29.93
N GLU A 391 3.14 -7.07 30.29
CA GLU A 391 3.53 -7.35 31.71
C GLU A 391 3.75 -6.09 32.57
N SER A 392 3.66 -4.89 32.01
CA SER A 392 3.94 -3.61 32.74
C SER A 392 2.77 -3.11 33.60
N ARG A 393 1.86 -3.97 34.06
CA ARG A 393 0.77 -3.62 34.99
C ARG A 393 0.89 -4.27 36.38
N LEU A 394 2.12 -4.46 36.84
CA LEU A 394 2.38 -4.81 38.25
C LEU A 394 2.99 -3.64 39.02
#